data_5a574c8d1ac7cc23cbcc3651a5dcb8a5
#
_entry.id   5a574c8d1ac7cc23cbcc3651a5dcb8a5
#
_cell.length_a   1.000
_cell.length_b   1.000
_cell.length_c   1.000
_cell.angle_alpha   90.00
_cell.angle_beta   90.00
_cell.angle_gamma   90.00
#
_symmetry.space_group_name_H-M   'P 1'
#
loop_
_entity.id
_entity.type
_entity.pdbx_description
1 polymer ?
#
loop_
_entity_poly.entity_id
_entity_poly.type
_entity_poly.pdbx_seq_one_letter_code
_entity_poly.pdbx_strand_id
1 'polypeptide(L)'
;SKTKGIALLAVMEVVTAGLAVGIWVFLLNTSFLAPTVNFVWEIYVKPLAAAQTVLNFGLFMNMPQILFAVAFWIGFVSCILKKNCRWLILAFLMTALIYVASLSEVLPIKRFFSGFWYTDPERTAAMVTIAAVPVVIVGMETAITLLFDLIKHGIKTVKEGNKGEKINSENFACTISANGDQSSCKPCMFIKNSGILMCIIAVLWGCALLSPWDLASLPRRERSELRWGIIWLNEVFEPREWTTYKTSEDEFVRRALQIVGDNLVVNNPYDGSLVLNSLYGMNIFYREKVEEEELPQSAIIRTKLNEVATNPEVQQAVRETGARYVLLLDLENPALLGNQSDFFSGLQITDKDPGFEIVLQEGPYRLYRITAVE
;
A
#
# COMPACT_ATOMS: atom_id res chain seq x y z
N SER A 1 -34.59 -29.97 24.70
CA SER A 1 -33.66 -28.93 25.17
C SER A 1 -32.51 -28.60 24.19
N LYS A 2 -31.89 -29.55 23.48
CA LYS A 2 -30.85 -29.26 22.49
C LYS A 2 -31.34 -28.40 21.30
N THR A 3 -32.56 -28.67 20.83
CA THR A 3 -33.18 -27.88 19.74
C THR A 3 -33.44 -26.43 20.11
N LYS A 4 -33.85 -26.15 21.36
CA LYS A 4 -34.01 -24.77 21.85
C LYS A 4 -32.68 -24.03 21.93
N GLY A 5 -31.58 -24.69 22.31
CA GLY A 5 -30.24 -24.09 22.32
C GLY A 5 -29.74 -23.76 20.93
N ILE A 6 -29.93 -24.64 19.95
CA ILE A 6 -29.57 -24.40 18.55
C ILE A 6 -30.38 -23.23 17.95
N ALA A 7 -31.68 -23.19 18.21
CA ALA A 7 -32.53 -22.09 17.75
C ALA A 7 -32.11 -20.74 18.37
N LEU A 8 -31.77 -20.72 19.66
CA LEU A 8 -31.26 -19.50 20.30
C LEU A 8 -29.94 -19.01 19.70
N LEU A 9 -29.01 -19.94 19.46
CA LEU A 9 -27.72 -19.59 18.78
C LEU A 9 -27.96 -19.02 17.40
N ALA A 10 -28.83 -19.64 16.61
CA ALA A 10 -29.14 -19.15 15.26
C ALA A 10 -29.80 -17.74 15.31
N VAL A 11 -30.69 -17.49 16.27
CA VAL A 11 -31.27 -16.15 16.47
C VAL A 11 -30.18 -15.13 16.85
N MET A 12 -29.28 -15.48 17.77
CA MET A 12 -28.15 -14.59 18.16
C MET A 12 -27.25 -14.28 16.97
N GLU A 13 -26.91 -15.26 16.14
CA GLU A 13 -26.10 -15.04 14.93
C GLU A 13 -26.79 -14.09 13.95
N VAL A 14 -28.08 -14.28 13.69
CA VAL A 14 -28.85 -13.40 12.80
C VAL A 14 -28.95 -11.99 13.35
N VAL A 15 -29.20 -11.83 14.66
CA VAL A 15 -29.24 -10.51 15.32
C VAL A 15 -27.88 -9.83 15.25
N THR A 16 -26.78 -10.54 15.52
CA THR A 16 -25.43 -10.01 15.47
C THR A 16 -25.06 -9.59 14.05
N ALA A 17 -25.36 -10.42 13.04
CA ALA A 17 -25.14 -10.08 11.65
C ALA A 17 -25.97 -8.86 11.22
N GLY A 18 -27.23 -8.79 11.61
CA GLY A 18 -28.11 -7.65 11.34
C GLY A 18 -27.58 -6.34 11.97
N LEU A 19 -27.11 -6.39 13.21
CA LEU A 19 -26.50 -5.26 13.89
C LEU A 19 -25.20 -4.82 13.19
N ALA A 20 -24.35 -5.76 12.81
CA ALA A 20 -23.10 -5.46 12.10
C ALA A 20 -23.39 -4.77 10.76
N VAL A 21 -24.32 -5.28 9.96
CA VAL A 21 -24.74 -4.65 8.70
C VAL A 21 -25.37 -3.28 8.96
N GLY A 22 -26.23 -3.15 9.99
CA GLY A 22 -26.84 -1.88 10.35
C GLY A 22 -25.83 -0.80 10.73
N ILE A 23 -24.82 -1.16 11.54
CA ILE A 23 -23.71 -0.26 11.91
C ILE A 23 -22.89 0.10 10.65
N TRP A 24 -22.60 -0.88 9.80
CA TRP A 24 -21.86 -0.66 8.55
C TRP A 24 -22.59 0.36 7.66
N VAL A 25 -23.87 0.16 7.39
CA VAL A 25 -24.69 1.07 6.58
C VAL A 25 -24.81 2.45 7.23
N PHE A 26 -24.99 2.50 8.55
CA PHE A 26 -25.02 3.76 9.29
C PHE A 26 -23.72 4.55 9.10
N LEU A 27 -22.56 3.92 9.29
CA LEU A 27 -21.26 4.56 9.15
C LEU A 27 -21.01 5.05 7.71
N LEU A 28 -21.40 4.26 6.69
CA LEU A 28 -21.27 4.66 5.28
C LEU A 28 -22.05 5.96 4.95
N ASN A 29 -23.07 6.30 5.74
CA ASN A 29 -23.93 7.47 5.51
C ASN A 29 -23.63 8.63 6.48
N THR A 30 -22.57 8.54 7.29
CA THR A 30 -22.17 9.64 8.17
C THR A 30 -21.45 10.73 7.40
N SER A 31 -21.73 12.01 7.71
CA SER A 31 -21.05 13.16 7.11
C SER A 31 -19.54 13.16 7.38
N PHE A 32 -19.11 12.65 8.54
CA PHE A 32 -17.70 12.53 8.91
C PHE A 32 -16.91 11.61 7.99
N LEU A 33 -17.50 10.51 7.50
CA LEU A 33 -16.84 9.57 6.59
C LEU A 33 -17.14 9.83 5.12
N ALA A 34 -17.98 10.83 4.81
CA ALA A 34 -18.37 11.14 3.44
C ALA A 34 -17.17 11.40 2.50
N PRO A 35 -16.12 12.14 2.87
CA PRO A 35 -14.95 12.34 2.00
C PRO A 35 -14.25 11.03 1.65
N THR A 36 -14.13 10.11 2.63
CA THR A 36 -13.52 8.78 2.44
C THR A 36 -14.37 7.87 1.57
N VAL A 37 -15.66 7.75 1.91
CA VAL A 37 -16.60 6.80 1.27
C VAL A 37 -16.96 7.21 -0.15
N ASN A 38 -17.03 8.53 -0.42
CA ASN A 38 -17.38 9.05 -1.73
C ASN A 38 -16.19 9.21 -2.67
N PHE A 39 -14.96 9.07 -2.17
CA PHE A 39 -13.78 9.04 -3.01
C PHE A 39 -13.81 7.81 -3.93
N VAL A 40 -13.57 8.01 -5.23
CA VAL A 40 -13.66 6.93 -6.23
C VAL A 40 -12.34 6.83 -6.97
N TRP A 41 -11.59 5.77 -6.67
CA TRP A 41 -10.40 5.41 -7.44
C TRP A 41 -10.77 4.90 -8.83
N GLU A 42 -9.90 5.16 -9.79
CA GLU A 42 -10.05 4.64 -11.16
C GLU A 42 -9.98 3.10 -11.19
N ILE A 43 -10.68 2.53 -12.16
CA ILE A 43 -10.72 1.08 -12.38
C ILE A 43 -9.67 0.74 -13.42
N TYR A 44 -8.64 -0.01 -13.02
CA TYR A 44 -7.56 -0.42 -13.91
C TYR A 44 -7.75 -1.83 -14.48
N VAL A 45 -8.65 -2.63 -13.91
CA VAL A 45 -8.96 -3.99 -14.37
C VAL A 45 -10.42 -4.35 -14.09
N LYS A 46 -11.03 -5.16 -14.97
CA LYS A 46 -12.41 -5.60 -14.77
C LYS A 46 -12.54 -6.58 -13.59
N PRO A 47 -13.67 -6.60 -12.85
CA PRO A 47 -13.87 -7.45 -11.67
C PRO A 47 -13.57 -8.94 -11.88
N LEU A 48 -13.91 -9.49 -13.06
CA LEU A 48 -13.62 -10.89 -13.38
C LEU A 48 -12.11 -11.15 -13.49
N ALA A 49 -11.37 -10.25 -14.13
CA ALA A 49 -9.92 -10.36 -14.20
C ALA A 49 -9.28 -10.16 -12.82
N ALA A 50 -9.82 -9.26 -11.99
CA ALA A 50 -9.41 -9.11 -10.59
C ALA A 50 -9.59 -10.42 -9.81
N ALA A 51 -10.72 -11.10 -9.97
CA ALA A 51 -10.94 -12.40 -9.33
C ALA A 51 -9.92 -13.45 -9.79
N GLN A 52 -9.51 -13.43 -11.07
CA GLN A 52 -8.43 -14.29 -11.57
C GLN A 52 -7.08 -13.98 -10.93
N THR A 53 -6.75 -12.70 -10.69
CA THR A 53 -5.51 -12.32 -10.01
C THR A 53 -5.48 -12.74 -8.54
N VAL A 54 -6.62 -12.90 -7.88
CA VAL A 54 -6.71 -13.46 -6.52
C VAL A 54 -6.25 -14.93 -6.50
N LEU A 55 -6.53 -15.71 -7.54
CA LEU A 55 -6.17 -17.14 -7.59
C LEU A 55 -4.67 -17.39 -7.64
N ASN A 56 -3.92 -16.49 -8.27
CA ASN A 56 -2.47 -16.58 -8.44
C ASN A 56 -1.71 -15.54 -7.60
N PHE A 57 -2.44 -14.76 -6.77
CA PHE A 57 -1.90 -13.65 -5.97
C PHE A 57 -1.18 -12.57 -6.79
N GLY A 58 -1.54 -12.40 -8.05
CA GLY A 58 -1.06 -11.29 -8.88
C GLY A 58 -1.70 -9.95 -8.55
N LEU A 59 -2.86 -9.96 -7.89
CA LEU A 59 -3.59 -8.81 -7.34
C LEU A 59 -3.43 -7.51 -8.16
N PHE A 60 -3.14 -6.40 -7.50
CA PHE A 60 -2.94 -5.09 -8.11
C PHE A 60 -1.81 -5.06 -9.17
N MET A 61 -0.68 -5.69 -8.89
CA MET A 61 0.48 -5.69 -9.81
C MET A 61 0.30 -6.62 -11.02
N ASN A 62 -0.71 -7.49 -10.99
CA ASN A 62 -0.98 -8.52 -12.01
C ASN A 62 0.26 -9.41 -12.32
N MET A 63 1.07 -9.67 -11.30
CA MET A 63 2.26 -10.52 -11.37
C MET A 63 2.03 -11.80 -10.55
N PRO A 64 1.91 -12.98 -11.17
CA PRO A 64 1.61 -14.22 -10.46
C PRO A 64 2.65 -14.59 -9.41
N GLN A 65 2.21 -14.86 -8.17
CA GLN A 65 3.04 -15.32 -7.06
C GLN A 65 2.91 -16.85 -6.91
N ILE A 66 3.45 -17.60 -7.86
CA ILE A 66 3.18 -19.05 -8.00
C ILE A 66 3.51 -19.84 -6.73
N LEU A 67 4.68 -19.60 -6.11
CA LEU A 67 5.07 -20.33 -4.89
C LEU A 67 4.14 -20.02 -3.72
N PHE A 68 3.75 -18.75 -3.58
CA PHE A 68 2.81 -18.31 -2.56
C PHE A 68 1.42 -18.92 -2.81
N ALA A 69 0.95 -18.90 -4.06
CA ALA A 69 -0.33 -19.48 -4.47
C ALA A 69 -0.39 -20.99 -4.20
N VAL A 70 0.65 -21.74 -4.55
CA VAL A 70 0.71 -23.19 -4.29
C VAL A 70 0.61 -23.46 -2.79
N ALA A 71 1.42 -22.78 -1.96
CA ALA A 71 1.35 -22.94 -0.51
C ALA A 71 -0.03 -22.56 0.04
N PHE A 72 -0.61 -21.46 -0.48
CA PHE A 72 -1.96 -21.03 -0.09
C PHE A 72 -3.01 -22.10 -0.42
N TRP A 73 -3.04 -22.64 -1.63
CA TRP A 73 -4.06 -23.63 -2.01
C TRP A 73 -3.95 -24.95 -1.25
N ILE A 74 -2.72 -25.40 -0.93
CA ILE A 74 -2.52 -26.53 0.00
C ILE A 74 -3.10 -26.20 1.38
N GLY A 75 -2.83 -24.99 1.89
CA GLY A 75 -3.36 -24.51 3.16
C GLY A 75 -4.87 -24.35 3.15
N PHE A 76 -5.43 -23.85 2.07
CA PHE A 76 -6.87 -23.69 1.88
C PHE A 76 -7.61 -25.03 2.03
N VAL A 77 -7.15 -26.06 1.32
CA VAL A 77 -7.71 -27.41 1.44
C VAL A 77 -7.54 -27.95 2.88
N SER A 78 -6.36 -27.77 3.47
CA SER A 78 -6.09 -28.18 4.84
C SER A 78 -6.98 -27.50 5.86
N CYS A 79 -7.23 -26.20 5.72
CA CYS A 79 -8.12 -25.44 6.59
C CYS A 79 -9.59 -25.85 6.45
N ILE A 80 -10.03 -26.26 5.26
CA ILE A 80 -11.40 -26.81 5.08
C ILE A 80 -11.55 -28.12 5.88
N LEU A 81 -10.53 -28.98 5.85
CA LEU A 81 -10.53 -30.26 6.56
C LEU A 81 -10.41 -30.07 8.08
N LYS A 82 -9.60 -29.11 8.54
CA LYS A 82 -9.39 -28.78 9.96
C LYS A 82 -10.47 -27.82 10.45
N LYS A 83 -11.47 -28.28 11.19
CA LYS A 83 -12.62 -27.44 11.68
C LYS A 83 -12.19 -26.14 12.36
N ASN A 84 -11.09 -26.17 13.12
CA ASN A 84 -10.59 -25.01 13.87
C ASN A 84 -9.96 -23.91 12.99
N CYS A 85 -9.66 -24.20 11.72
CA CYS A 85 -9.02 -23.24 10.79
C CYS A 85 -10.00 -22.66 9.75
N ARG A 86 -11.26 -23.09 9.74
CA ARG A 86 -12.24 -22.66 8.71
C ARG A 86 -12.52 -21.18 8.71
N TRP A 87 -12.40 -20.52 9.85
CA TRP A 87 -12.57 -19.07 9.95
C TRP A 87 -11.53 -18.29 9.15
N LEU A 88 -10.32 -18.83 8.96
CA LEU A 88 -9.28 -18.24 8.11
C LEU A 88 -9.72 -18.17 6.65
N ILE A 89 -10.42 -19.21 6.17
CA ILE A 89 -10.98 -19.22 4.83
C ILE A 89 -12.04 -18.12 4.67
N LEU A 90 -12.93 -17.98 5.67
CA LEU A 90 -13.96 -16.96 5.65
C LEU A 90 -13.33 -15.55 5.63
N ALA A 91 -12.33 -15.30 6.46
CA ALA A 91 -11.61 -14.03 6.50
C ALA A 91 -10.96 -13.71 5.13
N PHE A 92 -10.30 -14.68 4.51
CA PHE A 92 -9.73 -14.53 3.16
C PHE A 92 -10.80 -14.23 2.12
N LEU A 93 -11.89 -14.99 2.09
CA LEU A 93 -12.97 -14.80 1.12
C LEU A 93 -13.63 -13.42 1.25
N MET A 94 -13.79 -12.92 2.48
CA MET A 94 -14.32 -11.58 2.73
C MET A 94 -13.39 -10.49 2.18
N THR A 95 -12.08 -10.59 2.44
CA THR A 95 -11.12 -9.60 1.91
C THR A 95 -11.00 -9.69 0.38
N ALA A 96 -11.03 -10.90 -0.20
CA ALA A 96 -11.06 -11.10 -1.65
C ALA A 96 -12.31 -10.49 -2.28
N LEU A 97 -13.49 -10.64 -1.64
CA LEU A 97 -14.72 -10.00 -2.08
C LEU A 97 -14.61 -8.47 -2.05
N ILE A 98 -14.06 -7.90 -0.99
CA ILE A 98 -13.84 -6.46 -0.86
C ILE A 98 -12.91 -5.96 -1.98
N TYR A 99 -11.83 -6.68 -2.27
CA TYR A 99 -10.89 -6.34 -3.35
C TYR A 99 -11.57 -6.36 -4.73
N VAL A 100 -12.29 -7.44 -5.06
CA VAL A 100 -13.00 -7.53 -6.34
C VAL A 100 -14.08 -6.45 -6.46
N ALA A 101 -14.77 -6.14 -5.35
CA ALA A 101 -15.79 -5.08 -5.31
C ALA A 101 -15.18 -3.68 -5.45
N SER A 102 -13.95 -3.45 -4.97
CA SER A 102 -13.25 -2.16 -5.15
C SER A 102 -12.98 -1.83 -6.62
N LEU A 103 -13.00 -2.83 -7.49
CA LEU A 103 -12.82 -2.71 -8.94
C LEU A 103 -14.14 -2.77 -9.72
N SER A 104 -15.29 -2.73 -9.03
CA SER A 104 -16.61 -2.72 -9.67
C SER A 104 -16.90 -1.37 -10.35
N GLU A 105 -17.49 -1.44 -11.56
CA GLU A 105 -18.04 -0.27 -12.27
C GLU A 105 -19.34 0.23 -11.60
N VAL A 106 -19.99 -0.61 -10.79
CA VAL A 106 -21.24 -0.28 -10.11
C VAL A 106 -20.93 0.44 -8.81
N LEU A 107 -20.99 1.78 -8.82
CA LEU A 107 -20.63 2.64 -7.69
C LEU A 107 -21.28 2.22 -6.34
N PRO A 108 -22.57 1.89 -6.25
CA PRO A 108 -23.14 1.44 -4.97
C PRO A 108 -22.46 0.19 -4.41
N ILE A 109 -22.10 -0.78 -5.24
CA ILE A 109 -21.40 -2.00 -4.82
C ILE A 109 -19.97 -1.64 -4.37
N LYS A 110 -19.26 -0.84 -5.17
CA LYS A 110 -17.92 -0.37 -4.86
C LYS A 110 -17.88 0.36 -3.51
N ARG A 111 -18.76 1.33 -3.30
CA ARG A 111 -18.87 2.09 -2.04
C ARG A 111 -19.26 1.22 -0.86
N PHE A 112 -20.23 0.33 -1.03
CA PHE A 112 -20.70 -0.53 0.04
C PHE A 112 -19.60 -1.42 0.60
N PHE A 113 -18.82 -2.07 -0.27
CA PHE A 113 -17.79 -3.01 0.16
C PHE A 113 -16.44 -2.36 0.46
N SER A 114 -16.02 -1.34 -0.28
CA SER A 114 -14.66 -0.77 -0.19
C SER A 114 -14.60 0.72 0.19
N GLY A 115 -15.73 1.37 0.46
CA GLY A 115 -15.80 2.80 0.77
C GLY A 115 -14.93 3.23 1.96
N PHE A 116 -14.86 2.43 3.02
CA PHE A 116 -14.01 2.72 4.19
C PHE A 116 -12.50 2.72 3.88
N TRP A 117 -12.10 2.19 2.73
CA TRP A 117 -10.72 2.19 2.24
C TRP A 117 -10.52 3.12 1.05
N TYR A 118 -11.31 4.20 0.94
CA TYR A 118 -11.29 5.14 -0.19
C TYR A 118 -11.61 4.49 -1.55
N THR A 119 -12.29 3.34 -1.54
CA THR A 119 -12.45 2.47 -2.72
C THR A 119 -11.11 2.08 -3.39
N ASP A 120 -10.01 2.15 -2.66
CA ASP A 120 -8.64 1.96 -3.14
C ASP A 120 -8.32 0.47 -3.36
N PRO A 121 -8.06 0.04 -4.61
CA PRO A 121 -7.76 -1.36 -4.89
C PRO A 121 -6.42 -1.82 -4.33
N GLU A 122 -5.43 -0.94 -4.17
CA GLU A 122 -4.13 -1.30 -3.61
C GLU A 122 -4.24 -1.68 -2.13
N ARG A 123 -4.98 -0.87 -1.35
CA ARG A 123 -5.24 -1.16 0.06
C ARG A 123 -6.02 -2.44 0.25
N THR A 124 -7.04 -2.67 -0.58
CA THR A 124 -7.85 -3.88 -0.50
C THR A 124 -7.08 -5.12 -0.97
N ALA A 125 -6.15 -5.01 -1.95
CA ALA A 125 -5.22 -6.06 -2.34
C ALA A 125 -4.27 -6.44 -1.19
N ALA A 126 -3.74 -5.44 -0.47
CA ALA A 126 -2.93 -5.68 0.72
C ALA A 126 -3.69 -6.47 1.81
N MET A 127 -4.99 -6.17 2.02
CA MET A 127 -5.83 -6.93 2.96
C MET A 127 -5.97 -8.40 2.55
N VAL A 128 -6.13 -8.70 1.26
CA VAL A 128 -6.18 -10.07 0.74
C VAL A 128 -4.89 -10.80 1.08
N THR A 129 -3.75 -10.16 0.84
CA THR A 129 -2.43 -10.74 1.12
C THR A 129 -2.25 -11.02 2.61
N ILE A 130 -2.59 -10.07 3.48
CA ILE A 130 -2.52 -10.22 4.94
C ILE A 130 -3.40 -11.39 5.41
N ALA A 131 -4.63 -11.50 4.91
CA ALA A 131 -5.55 -12.58 5.26
C ALA A 131 -5.10 -13.94 4.74
N ALA A 132 -4.32 -13.99 3.65
CA ALA A 132 -3.78 -15.22 3.09
C ALA A 132 -2.60 -15.78 3.89
N VAL A 133 -1.79 -14.95 4.56
CA VAL A 133 -0.57 -15.37 5.27
C VAL A 133 -0.80 -16.54 6.24
N PRO A 134 -1.80 -16.52 7.15
CA PRO A 134 -2.05 -17.65 8.05
C PRO A 134 -2.40 -18.94 7.30
N VAL A 135 -3.12 -18.85 6.19
CA VAL A 135 -3.48 -20.00 5.35
C VAL A 135 -2.24 -20.57 4.67
N VAL A 136 -1.34 -19.71 4.18
CA VAL A 136 -0.04 -20.10 3.59
C VAL A 136 0.81 -20.85 4.63
N ILE A 137 0.86 -20.36 5.88
CA ILE A 137 1.60 -21.03 6.96
C ILE A 137 1.08 -22.45 7.20
N VAL A 138 -0.25 -22.64 7.26
CA VAL A 138 -0.87 -23.97 7.37
C VAL A 138 -0.54 -24.84 6.14
N GLY A 139 -0.48 -24.24 4.95
CA GLY A 139 -0.11 -24.92 3.72
C GLY A 139 1.33 -25.40 3.71
N MET A 140 2.25 -24.55 4.14
CA MET A 140 3.66 -24.90 4.27
C MET A 140 3.87 -26.02 5.28
N GLU A 141 3.23 -25.91 6.47
CA GLU A 141 3.26 -26.98 7.48
C GLU A 141 2.77 -28.32 6.90
N THR A 142 1.63 -28.29 6.20
CA THR A 142 1.04 -29.49 5.58
C THR A 142 1.95 -30.06 4.49
N ALA A 143 2.49 -29.24 3.61
CA ALA A 143 3.39 -29.67 2.54
C ALA A 143 4.66 -30.32 3.09
N ILE A 144 5.25 -29.74 4.12
CA ILE A 144 6.44 -30.27 4.79
C ILE A 144 6.12 -31.62 5.44
N THR A 145 5.00 -31.72 6.15
CA THR A 145 4.59 -32.98 6.81
C THR A 145 4.40 -34.11 5.78
N LEU A 146 3.70 -33.80 4.67
CA LEU A 146 3.51 -34.75 3.57
C LEU A 146 4.84 -35.20 2.94
N LEU A 147 5.77 -34.27 2.71
CA LEU A 147 7.10 -34.58 2.17
C LEU A 147 7.87 -35.53 3.10
N PHE A 148 7.84 -35.27 4.42
CA PHE A 148 8.47 -36.14 5.38
C PHE A 148 7.88 -37.54 5.40
N ASP A 149 6.56 -37.65 5.32
CA ASP A 149 5.89 -38.95 5.30
C ASP A 149 6.23 -39.74 4.03
N LEU A 150 6.32 -39.06 2.89
CA LEU A 150 6.76 -39.63 1.62
C LEU A 150 8.21 -40.13 1.69
N ILE A 151 9.14 -39.36 2.25
CA ILE A 151 10.54 -39.72 2.42
C ILE A 151 10.66 -40.95 3.35
N LYS A 152 9.94 -40.95 4.48
CA LYS A 152 9.93 -42.08 5.40
C LYS A 152 9.41 -43.37 4.74
N HIS A 153 8.31 -43.27 4.00
CA HIS A 153 7.76 -44.40 3.24
C HIS A 153 8.75 -44.90 2.19
N GLY A 154 9.36 -44.01 1.41
CA GLY A 154 10.39 -44.36 0.44
C GLY A 154 11.58 -45.08 1.06
N ILE A 155 12.10 -44.60 2.20
CA ILE A 155 13.21 -45.27 2.94
C ILE A 155 12.78 -46.63 3.47
N LYS A 156 11.54 -46.76 3.96
CA LYS A 156 11.02 -48.04 4.48
C LYS A 156 10.88 -49.06 3.36
N THR A 157 10.33 -48.66 2.21
CA THR A 157 10.14 -49.50 1.02
C THR A 157 11.49 -50.02 0.49
N VAL A 158 12.54 -49.13 0.46
CA VAL A 158 13.89 -49.52 0.03
C VAL A 158 14.53 -50.51 1.03
N LYS A 159 14.30 -50.33 2.33
CA LYS A 159 14.81 -51.26 3.36
C LYS A 159 14.09 -52.63 3.37
N GLU A 160 12.78 -52.63 3.04
CA GLU A 160 11.98 -53.85 2.99
C GLU A 160 12.16 -54.59 1.66
N GLY A 161 12.36 -53.90 0.55
CA GLY A 161 12.71 -54.48 -0.74
C GLY A 161 14.02 -55.27 -0.74
N ASN A 162 14.94 -54.92 0.19
CA ASN A 162 16.21 -55.66 0.42
C ASN A 162 16.06 -56.90 1.31
N LYS A 163 14.85 -57.12 1.90
CA LYS A 163 14.58 -58.24 2.81
C LYS A 163 13.54 -59.27 2.32
N GLY A 164 12.99 -59.09 1.09
CA GLY A 164 12.15 -60.12 0.46
C GLY A 164 10.79 -60.41 1.13
N GLU A 165 10.24 -59.49 1.93
CA GLU A 165 9.00 -59.75 2.67
C GLU A 165 7.80 -58.98 2.04
N LYS A 166 6.67 -59.71 1.90
CA LYS A 166 5.41 -59.22 1.32
C LYS A 166 4.78 -58.08 2.16
N ILE A 167 4.46 -56.98 1.54
CA ILE A 167 3.76 -55.83 2.13
C ILE A 167 2.26 -56.16 2.28
N ASN A 168 1.74 -56.17 3.50
CA ASN A 168 0.30 -56.18 3.76
C ASN A 168 -0.27 -54.79 3.65
N SER A 169 -1.28 -54.62 2.79
CA SER A 169 -1.91 -53.35 2.37
C SER A 169 -2.83 -52.69 3.42
N GLU A 170 -2.89 -53.17 4.64
CA GLU A 170 -3.87 -52.69 5.65
C GLU A 170 -3.46 -51.44 6.44
N ASN A 171 -2.21 -50.97 6.35
CA ASN A 171 -1.73 -49.84 7.15
C ASN A 171 -1.84 -48.44 6.48
N PHE A 172 -2.45 -48.37 5.29
CA PHE A 172 -2.58 -47.10 4.57
C PHE A 172 -3.79 -46.25 5.02
N ALA A 173 -4.74 -46.85 5.76
CA ALA A 173 -6.02 -46.23 6.13
C ALA A 173 -6.02 -45.47 7.46
N CYS A 174 -4.92 -45.48 8.22
CA CYS A 174 -4.93 -44.97 9.62
C CYS A 174 -4.61 -43.49 9.78
N THR A 175 -4.30 -42.74 8.71
CA THR A 175 -3.87 -41.34 8.85
C THR A 175 -5.01 -40.32 8.64
N ILE A 176 -6.23 -40.74 8.31
CA ILE A 176 -7.37 -39.85 8.04
C ILE A 176 -8.57 -40.12 8.97
N SER A 177 -8.43 -40.83 10.05
CA SER A 177 -9.53 -41.03 11.01
C SER A 177 -9.47 -39.96 12.12
N ALA A 178 -10.32 -38.98 12.02
CA ALA A 178 -10.64 -38.02 13.07
C ALA A 178 -11.55 -38.68 14.11
N ASN A 179 -11.01 -39.37 15.10
CA ASN A 179 -11.73 -39.64 16.35
C ASN A 179 -10.79 -39.51 17.54
N GLY A 180 -11.15 -38.61 18.42
CA GLY A 180 -10.43 -38.35 19.63
C GLY A 180 -10.47 -39.54 20.60
N ASP A 181 -9.28 -40.07 20.90
CA ASP A 181 -8.99 -40.61 22.20
C ASP A 181 -7.50 -40.42 22.50
N GLN A 182 -7.25 -39.66 23.54
CA GLN A 182 -5.92 -39.40 24.08
C GLN A 182 -5.46 -40.65 24.86
N SER A 183 -4.64 -41.46 24.27
CA SER A 183 -3.76 -42.34 25.08
C SER A 183 -2.50 -42.67 24.30
N SER A 184 -1.39 -42.15 24.83
CA SER A 184 -0.03 -42.65 24.67
C SER A 184 0.56 -42.71 23.27
N CYS A 185 0.81 -41.57 22.67
CA CYS A 185 1.83 -41.46 21.62
C CYS A 185 3.01 -40.63 22.15
N LYS A 186 4.22 -41.18 22.11
CA LYS A 186 5.46 -40.45 22.40
C LYS A 186 5.87 -39.58 21.19
N PRO A 187 5.49 -38.31 21.14
CA PRO A 187 5.85 -37.45 19.99
C PRO A 187 6.92 -36.41 20.30
N CYS A 188 7.49 -36.36 21.53
CA CYS A 188 8.26 -35.20 21.95
C CYS A 188 9.65 -35.02 21.33
N MET A 189 10.25 -36.04 20.73
CA MET A 189 11.62 -35.94 20.18
C MET A 189 11.62 -35.53 18.69
N PHE A 190 10.54 -35.81 17.98
CA PHE A 190 10.41 -35.52 16.53
C PHE A 190 10.01 -34.09 16.25
N ILE A 191 9.24 -33.46 17.13
CA ILE A 191 8.78 -32.07 17.01
C ILE A 191 9.95 -31.05 17.05
N LYS A 192 11.00 -31.36 17.83
CA LYS A 192 12.17 -30.48 17.96
C LYS A 192 12.98 -30.37 16.64
N ASN A 193 13.10 -31.49 15.91
CA ASN A 193 13.83 -31.51 14.63
C ASN A 193 12.97 -31.01 13.45
N SER A 194 11.64 -31.19 13.50
CA SER A 194 10.74 -30.69 12.48
C SER A 194 10.64 -29.15 12.53
N GLY A 195 10.70 -28.55 13.73
CA GLY A 195 10.70 -27.08 13.87
C GLY A 195 11.91 -26.42 13.23
N ILE A 196 13.12 -27.00 13.44
CA ILE A 196 14.35 -26.47 12.80
C ILE A 196 14.25 -26.61 11.28
N LEU A 197 13.76 -27.74 10.77
CA LEU A 197 13.62 -27.94 9.35
C LEU A 197 12.53 -27.04 8.74
N MET A 198 11.42 -26.77 9.46
CA MET A 198 10.43 -25.78 9.09
C MET A 198 11.06 -24.38 8.95
N CYS A 199 11.90 -23.99 9.91
CA CYS A 199 12.65 -22.72 9.82
C CYS A 199 13.60 -22.72 8.61
N ILE A 200 14.32 -23.79 8.36
CA ILE A 200 15.22 -23.90 7.19
C ILE A 200 14.43 -23.79 5.89
N ILE A 201 13.31 -24.50 5.75
CA ILE A 201 12.48 -24.46 4.56
C ILE A 201 11.82 -23.08 4.41
N ALA A 202 11.37 -22.45 5.50
CA ALA A 202 10.85 -21.09 5.45
C ALA A 202 11.91 -20.09 5.02
N VAL A 203 13.15 -20.23 5.50
CA VAL A 203 14.30 -19.42 5.07
C VAL A 203 14.64 -19.69 3.60
N LEU A 204 14.71 -20.95 3.17
CA LEU A 204 14.95 -21.31 1.77
C LEU A 204 13.83 -20.82 0.86
N TRP A 205 12.58 -20.88 1.30
CA TRP A 205 11.43 -20.33 0.58
C TRP A 205 11.50 -18.81 0.51
N GLY A 206 11.83 -18.15 1.61
CA GLY A 206 12.08 -16.71 1.65
C GLY A 206 13.24 -16.32 0.73
N CYS A 207 14.34 -17.08 0.75
CA CYS A 207 15.46 -16.90 -0.16
C CYS A 207 15.06 -17.15 -1.63
N ALA A 208 14.17 -18.10 -1.91
CA ALA A 208 13.67 -18.33 -3.27
C ALA A 208 12.76 -17.20 -3.77
N LEU A 209 11.95 -16.61 -2.88
CA LEU A 209 11.14 -15.43 -3.18
C LEU A 209 11.99 -14.17 -3.40
N LEU A 210 13.12 -14.05 -2.68
CA LEU A 210 14.07 -12.94 -2.75
C LEU A 210 15.22 -13.21 -3.72
N SER A 211 15.30 -14.43 -4.26
CA SER A 211 16.46 -14.90 -5.02
C SER A 211 16.81 -13.94 -6.17
N PRO A 212 18.11 -13.57 -6.29
CA PRO A 212 18.64 -12.90 -7.46
C PRO A 212 18.70 -13.80 -8.70
N TRP A 213 18.27 -15.05 -8.61
CA TRP A 213 18.11 -15.94 -9.77
C TRP A 213 17.01 -15.35 -10.68
N ASP A 214 17.35 -14.16 -11.12
CA ASP A 214 16.76 -13.54 -12.24
C ASP A 214 17.10 -14.45 -13.39
N LEU A 215 16.14 -15.17 -13.79
CA LEU A 215 16.04 -15.48 -15.18
C LEU A 215 15.89 -14.10 -15.84
N ALA A 216 17.03 -13.39 -15.98
CA ALA A 216 17.09 -12.05 -16.60
C ALA A 216 16.54 -12.05 -18.02
N SER A 217 16.31 -13.25 -18.56
CA SER A 217 15.62 -13.54 -19.82
C SER A 217 14.10 -13.52 -19.73
N LEU A 218 13.48 -13.55 -18.52
CA LEU A 218 12.02 -13.53 -18.42
C LEU A 218 11.49 -12.10 -18.53
N PRO A 219 10.38 -11.90 -19.26
CA PRO A 219 9.70 -10.61 -19.34
C PRO A 219 9.38 -10.05 -17.95
N ARG A 220 9.36 -8.72 -17.78
CA ARG A 220 9.02 -8.05 -16.51
C ARG A 220 7.75 -8.60 -15.84
N ARG A 221 6.79 -9.07 -16.62
CA ARG A 221 5.50 -9.63 -16.15
C ARG A 221 5.61 -10.98 -15.43
N GLU A 222 6.74 -11.66 -15.51
CA GLU A 222 6.95 -12.99 -14.93
C GLU A 222 7.83 -12.96 -13.66
N ARG A 223 8.22 -11.77 -13.21
CA ARG A 223 8.99 -11.59 -11.98
C ARG A 223 8.09 -11.59 -10.75
N SER A 224 8.62 -12.00 -9.59
CA SER A 224 7.84 -11.96 -8.35
C SER A 224 7.51 -10.52 -7.94
N GLU A 225 6.32 -10.29 -7.38
CA GLU A 225 5.88 -8.98 -6.89
C GLU A 225 6.83 -8.41 -5.83
N LEU A 226 7.33 -9.26 -4.92
CA LEU A 226 8.25 -8.83 -3.88
C LEU A 226 9.53 -8.25 -4.48
N ARG A 227 10.06 -8.89 -5.52
CA ARG A 227 11.25 -8.39 -6.21
C ARG A 227 10.95 -7.12 -7.00
N TRP A 228 9.81 -7.09 -7.70
CA TRP A 228 9.36 -5.87 -8.36
C TRP A 228 9.19 -4.73 -7.36
N GLY A 229 8.58 -5.00 -6.21
CA GLY A 229 8.44 -4.03 -5.11
C GLY A 229 9.79 -3.51 -4.62
N ILE A 230 10.79 -4.37 -4.44
CA ILE A 230 12.15 -3.96 -4.05
C ILE A 230 12.82 -3.11 -5.15
N ILE A 231 12.71 -3.54 -6.42
CA ILE A 231 13.25 -2.77 -7.55
C ILE A 231 12.55 -1.41 -7.63
N TRP A 232 11.23 -1.39 -7.52
CA TRP A 232 10.44 -0.16 -7.54
C TRP A 232 10.79 0.76 -6.37
N LEU A 233 10.93 0.23 -5.15
CA LEU A 233 11.38 1.00 -3.99
C LEU A 233 12.76 1.58 -4.23
N ASN A 234 13.72 0.79 -4.70
CA ASN A 234 15.04 1.29 -5.03
C ASN A 234 14.95 2.38 -6.11
N GLU A 235 14.16 2.14 -7.14
CA GLU A 235 13.92 3.12 -8.18
C GLU A 235 13.26 4.41 -7.69
N VAL A 236 12.35 4.35 -6.72
CA VAL A 236 11.67 5.52 -6.14
C VAL A 236 12.59 6.28 -5.18
N PHE A 237 13.43 5.56 -4.42
CA PHE A 237 14.33 6.17 -3.44
C PHE A 237 15.75 6.44 -3.98
N GLU A 238 16.06 6.03 -5.23
CA GLU A 238 17.27 6.52 -5.87
C GLU A 238 17.20 8.03 -6.06
N PRO A 239 18.26 8.78 -5.71
CA PRO A 239 18.33 10.21 -6.02
C PRO A 239 18.28 10.40 -7.53
N ARG A 240 17.15 10.91 -8.03
CA ARG A 240 16.94 11.15 -9.46
C ARG A 240 16.95 12.64 -9.71
N GLU A 241 17.39 13.05 -10.89
CA GLU A 241 17.34 14.45 -11.34
C GLU A 241 15.92 15.06 -11.30
N TRP A 242 14.88 14.21 -11.26
CA TRP A 242 13.48 14.60 -11.22
C TRP A 242 12.79 14.39 -9.85
N THR A 243 13.55 14.26 -8.76
CA THR A 243 12.98 14.34 -7.41
C THR A 243 12.48 15.76 -7.14
N THR A 244 11.37 15.85 -6.41
CA THR A 244 10.72 17.15 -6.14
C THR A 244 11.62 18.11 -5.38
N TYR A 245 12.52 17.63 -4.52
CA TYR A 245 13.54 18.41 -3.82
C TYR A 245 14.91 17.73 -4.03
N LYS A 246 15.87 18.49 -4.53
CA LYS A 246 17.19 18.00 -4.91
C LYS A 246 18.23 18.32 -3.83
N THR A 247 19.20 17.45 -3.63
CA THR A 247 20.34 17.71 -2.73
C THR A 247 21.11 18.97 -3.14
N SER A 248 21.14 19.29 -4.45
CA SER A 248 21.77 20.51 -4.97
C SER A 248 21.08 21.80 -4.50
N GLU A 249 19.83 21.74 -4.08
CA GLU A 249 19.06 22.88 -3.60
C GLU A 249 19.35 23.19 -2.12
N ASP A 250 19.90 22.22 -1.38
CA ASP A 250 20.07 22.28 0.07
C ASP A 250 20.92 23.46 0.52
N GLU A 251 22.03 23.72 -0.15
CA GLU A 251 22.91 24.84 0.20
C GLU A 251 22.25 26.20 -0.05
N PHE A 252 21.56 26.32 -1.20
CA PHE A 252 20.77 27.52 -1.51
C PHE A 252 19.68 27.77 -0.47
N VAL A 253 18.92 26.74 -0.12
CA VAL A 253 17.81 26.82 0.84
C VAL A 253 18.32 27.20 2.25
N ARG A 254 19.45 26.65 2.70
CA ARG A 254 20.05 27.02 3.99
C ARG A 254 20.47 28.49 4.04
N ARG A 255 21.02 29.02 2.94
CA ARG A 255 21.33 30.44 2.84
C ARG A 255 20.07 31.31 2.77
N ALA A 256 19.07 30.88 2.00
CA ALA A 256 17.76 31.54 1.94
C ALA A 256 17.12 31.62 3.34
N LEU A 257 17.15 30.51 4.11
CA LEU A 257 16.62 30.47 5.49
C LEU A 257 17.29 31.52 6.41
N GLN A 258 18.60 31.71 6.28
CA GLN A 258 19.32 32.75 7.06
C GLN A 258 18.87 34.18 6.71
N ILE A 259 18.46 34.41 5.45
CA ILE A 259 17.98 35.72 4.99
C ILE A 259 16.54 35.95 5.42
N VAL A 260 15.66 34.97 5.25
CA VAL A 260 14.22 35.14 5.51
C VAL A 260 13.89 35.11 6.99
N GLY A 261 14.66 34.36 7.81
CA GLY A 261 14.36 34.17 9.23
C GLY A 261 12.94 33.62 9.42
N ASP A 262 12.16 34.26 10.30
CA ASP A 262 10.77 33.87 10.60
C ASP A 262 9.73 34.48 9.65
N ASN A 263 10.16 35.27 8.65
CA ASN A 263 9.23 35.90 7.72
C ASN A 263 8.53 34.85 6.83
N LEU A 264 7.28 35.18 6.45
CA LEU A 264 6.50 34.34 5.56
C LEU A 264 7.03 34.41 4.13
N VAL A 265 7.27 33.23 3.56
CA VAL A 265 7.83 33.03 2.23
C VAL A 265 6.79 32.40 1.33
N VAL A 266 6.39 33.07 0.26
CA VAL A 266 5.56 32.47 -0.77
C VAL A 266 6.40 31.49 -1.58
N ASN A 267 5.87 30.29 -1.80
CA ASN A 267 6.56 29.19 -2.48
C ASN A 267 5.65 28.53 -3.51
N ASN A 268 6.21 27.78 -4.44
CA ASN A 268 5.45 26.91 -5.33
C ASN A 268 5.47 25.48 -4.76
N PRO A 269 4.34 24.92 -4.28
CA PRO A 269 4.32 23.59 -3.66
C PRO A 269 4.70 22.43 -4.61
N TYR A 270 4.86 22.70 -5.90
CA TYR A 270 5.23 21.73 -6.92
C TYR A 270 6.71 21.77 -7.30
N ASP A 271 7.50 22.76 -6.81
CA ASP A 271 8.93 22.89 -7.11
C ASP A 271 9.84 22.24 -6.04
N GLY A 272 9.28 21.54 -5.10
CA GLY A 272 10.00 20.92 -3.98
C GLY A 272 10.00 21.73 -2.69
N SER A 273 9.66 23.02 -2.73
CA SER A 273 9.65 23.89 -1.55
C SER A 273 8.62 23.50 -0.49
N LEU A 274 7.63 22.65 -0.82
CA LEU A 274 6.64 22.12 0.12
C LEU A 274 7.26 21.47 1.36
N VAL A 275 8.39 20.79 1.20
CA VAL A 275 9.05 20.06 2.31
C VAL A 275 9.87 20.95 3.24
N LEU A 276 10.11 22.22 2.88
CA LEU A 276 11.04 23.11 3.61
C LEU A 276 10.57 23.47 5.02
N ASN A 277 9.25 23.50 5.23
CA ASN A 277 8.71 23.69 6.57
C ASN A 277 9.07 22.50 7.48
N SER A 278 8.95 21.28 6.99
CA SER A 278 9.24 20.05 7.75
C SER A 278 10.75 19.82 7.93
N LEU A 279 11.57 20.13 6.91
CA LEU A 279 13.02 19.87 6.95
C LEU A 279 13.80 20.95 7.70
N TYR A 280 13.39 22.22 7.56
CA TYR A 280 14.18 23.37 8.03
C TYR A 280 13.40 24.33 8.92
N GLY A 281 12.10 24.10 9.14
CA GLY A 281 11.25 25.04 9.86
C GLY A 281 10.98 26.36 9.11
N MET A 282 11.24 26.42 7.79
CA MET A 282 10.99 27.63 7.01
C MET A 282 9.50 27.95 7.02
N ASN A 283 9.16 29.21 7.27
CA ASN A 283 7.76 29.66 7.29
C ASN A 283 7.25 29.88 5.88
N ILE A 284 6.84 28.80 5.20
CA ILE A 284 6.31 28.83 3.85
C ILE A 284 4.80 29.06 3.83
N PHE A 285 4.30 29.70 2.79
CA PHE A 285 2.88 30.04 2.61
C PHE A 285 2.05 28.82 2.19
N TYR A 286 2.44 28.14 1.09
CA TYR A 286 1.79 26.92 0.63
C TYR A 286 2.43 25.69 1.29
N ARG A 287 1.77 25.18 2.36
CA ARG A 287 2.24 24.00 3.13
C ARG A 287 1.68 22.68 2.63
N GLU A 288 0.77 22.74 1.67
CA GLU A 288 0.12 21.62 1.02
C GLU A 288 -0.18 21.97 -0.44
N LYS A 289 -0.52 20.96 -1.24
CA LYS A 289 -1.00 21.21 -2.60
C LYS A 289 -2.35 21.89 -2.51
N VAL A 290 -2.50 22.99 -3.26
CA VAL A 290 -3.72 23.79 -3.22
C VAL A 290 -4.86 23.04 -3.88
N GLU A 291 -5.99 22.94 -3.19
CA GLU A 291 -7.23 22.35 -3.66
C GLU A 291 -8.29 23.43 -3.95
N GLU A 292 -9.52 23.00 -4.32
CA GLU A 292 -10.59 23.91 -4.75
C GLU A 292 -11.10 24.87 -3.65
N GLU A 293 -10.87 24.59 -2.37
CA GLU A 293 -11.34 25.37 -1.22
C GLU A 293 -10.25 26.28 -0.61
N GLU A 294 -9.46 26.97 -1.45
CA GLU A 294 -8.46 27.91 -0.95
C GLU A 294 -9.06 29.25 -0.48
N LEU A 295 -8.35 29.94 0.43
CA LEU A 295 -8.72 31.29 0.87
C LEU A 295 -8.60 32.29 -0.31
N PRO A 296 -9.45 33.33 -0.37
CA PRO A 296 -9.40 34.32 -1.44
C PRO A 296 -8.01 34.95 -1.64
N GLN A 297 -7.31 35.27 -0.55
CA GLN A 297 -5.95 35.83 -0.59
C GLN A 297 -4.94 34.85 -1.20
N SER A 298 -5.09 33.57 -0.91
CA SER A 298 -4.27 32.51 -1.49
C SER A 298 -4.47 32.43 -3.01
N ALA A 299 -5.72 32.46 -3.48
CA ALA A 299 -6.04 32.44 -4.90
C ALA A 299 -5.46 33.67 -5.64
N ILE A 300 -5.54 34.87 -5.03
CA ILE A 300 -4.97 36.08 -5.58
C ILE A 300 -3.45 35.97 -5.70
N ILE A 301 -2.76 35.54 -4.62
CA ILE A 301 -1.31 35.34 -4.64
C ILE A 301 -0.92 34.31 -5.68
N ARG A 302 -1.61 33.17 -5.72
CA ARG A 302 -1.33 32.09 -6.66
C ARG A 302 -1.44 32.54 -8.13
N THR A 303 -2.43 33.36 -8.43
CA THR A 303 -2.75 33.70 -9.84
C THR A 303 -2.21 35.03 -10.33
N LYS A 304 -1.89 36.00 -9.41
CA LYS A 304 -1.59 37.37 -9.77
C LYS A 304 -0.42 38.01 -9.02
N LEU A 305 0.37 37.25 -8.23
CA LEU A 305 1.44 37.87 -7.42
C LEU A 305 2.45 38.66 -8.26
N ASN A 306 2.72 38.24 -9.50
CA ASN A 306 3.57 38.96 -10.45
C ASN A 306 3.06 40.37 -10.82
N GLU A 307 1.80 40.68 -10.51
CA GLU A 307 1.21 42.04 -10.71
C GLU A 307 1.34 42.93 -9.46
N VAL A 308 2.07 42.52 -8.42
CA VAL A 308 2.09 43.22 -7.11
C VAL A 308 2.46 44.71 -7.20
N ALA A 309 3.26 45.12 -8.18
CA ALA A 309 3.67 46.51 -8.35
C ALA A 309 2.52 47.44 -8.73
N THR A 310 1.52 46.94 -9.48
CA THR A 310 0.48 47.76 -10.10
C THR A 310 -0.94 47.39 -9.69
N ASN A 311 -1.16 46.23 -9.11
CA ASN A 311 -2.48 45.72 -8.75
C ASN A 311 -2.76 45.89 -7.24
N PRO A 312 -3.67 46.84 -6.85
CA PRO A 312 -3.99 47.09 -5.44
C PRO A 312 -4.59 45.88 -4.72
N GLU A 313 -5.33 45.02 -5.42
CA GLU A 313 -5.89 43.78 -4.86
C GLU A 313 -4.78 42.83 -4.41
N VAL A 314 -3.75 42.67 -5.23
CA VAL A 314 -2.57 41.85 -4.92
C VAL A 314 -1.78 42.45 -3.76
N GLN A 315 -1.58 43.79 -3.77
CA GLN A 315 -0.90 44.48 -2.67
C GLN A 315 -1.63 44.29 -1.34
N GLN A 316 -2.96 44.32 -1.36
CA GLN A 316 -3.77 44.07 -0.18
C GLN A 316 -3.63 42.61 0.29
N ALA A 317 -3.72 41.62 -0.59
CA ALA A 317 -3.56 40.22 -0.26
C ALA A 317 -2.18 39.92 0.36
N VAL A 318 -1.11 40.52 -0.17
CA VAL A 318 0.26 40.42 0.38
C VAL A 318 0.35 41.05 1.76
N ARG A 319 -0.27 42.24 1.98
CA ARG A 319 -0.31 42.86 3.33
C ARG A 319 -1.09 42.03 4.33
N GLU A 320 -2.25 41.50 3.96
CA GLU A 320 -3.10 40.69 4.83
C GLU A 320 -2.45 39.36 5.23
N THR A 321 -1.74 38.73 4.32
CA THR A 321 -1.02 37.48 4.59
C THR A 321 0.31 37.71 5.34
N GLY A 322 0.90 38.90 5.22
CA GLY A 322 2.21 39.21 5.79
C GLY A 322 3.37 38.61 4.99
N ALA A 323 3.15 38.18 3.77
CA ALA A 323 4.19 37.63 2.91
C ALA A 323 5.27 38.69 2.60
N ARG A 324 6.55 38.31 2.74
CA ARG A 324 7.72 39.19 2.55
C ARG A 324 8.65 38.72 1.45
N TYR A 325 8.70 37.44 1.21
CA TYR A 325 9.61 36.83 0.26
C TYR A 325 8.88 35.86 -0.68
N VAL A 326 9.49 35.61 -1.82
CA VAL A 326 9.10 34.56 -2.75
C VAL A 326 10.29 33.66 -3.01
N LEU A 327 10.14 32.36 -2.80
CA LEU A 327 11.14 31.35 -3.07
C LEU A 327 10.70 30.52 -4.28
N LEU A 328 11.54 30.45 -5.29
CA LEU A 328 11.36 29.61 -6.48
C LEU A 328 12.57 28.71 -6.64
N LEU A 329 12.38 27.38 -6.59
CA LEU A 329 13.47 26.44 -6.64
C LEU A 329 13.77 25.98 -8.07
N ASP A 330 12.95 25.24 -8.72
CA ASP A 330 13.25 24.67 -10.05
C ASP A 330 12.29 25.18 -11.10
N LEU A 331 12.61 26.33 -11.68
CA LEU A 331 11.83 26.95 -12.75
C LEU A 331 11.97 26.24 -14.12
N GLU A 332 12.97 25.37 -14.27
CA GLU A 332 13.31 24.75 -15.55
C GLU A 332 12.88 23.28 -15.65
N ASN A 333 12.34 22.68 -14.57
CA ASN A 333 11.92 21.28 -14.59
C ASN A 333 10.51 21.10 -15.17
N PRO A 334 10.36 20.75 -16.46
CA PRO A 334 9.04 20.63 -17.08
C PRO A 334 8.23 19.47 -16.51
N ALA A 335 8.86 18.48 -15.87
CA ALA A 335 8.19 17.35 -15.24
C ALA A 335 7.47 17.73 -13.95
N LEU A 336 7.95 18.76 -13.23
CA LEU A 336 7.34 19.28 -12.02
C LEU A 336 6.30 20.35 -12.32
N LEU A 337 6.55 21.18 -13.33
CA LEU A 337 5.67 22.29 -13.70
C LEU A 337 4.50 21.83 -14.56
N GLY A 338 4.65 20.85 -15.46
CA GLY A 338 3.60 20.29 -16.28
C GLY A 338 2.44 21.27 -16.58
N ASN A 339 1.20 20.84 -16.44
CA ASN A 339 -0.01 21.70 -16.53
C ASN A 339 -0.21 22.63 -15.31
N GLN A 340 0.70 22.63 -14.32
CA GLN A 340 0.59 23.43 -13.09
C GLN A 340 1.17 24.85 -13.26
N SER A 341 1.93 25.13 -14.32
CA SER A 341 2.46 26.47 -14.59
C SER A 341 1.34 27.50 -14.71
N ASP A 342 0.23 27.15 -15.38
CA ASP A 342 -0.92 28.04 -15.54
C ASP A 342 -1.70 28.18 -14.23
N PHE A 343 -1.71 27.15 -13.40
CA PHE A 343 -2.38 27.16 -12.11
C PHE A 343 -1.69 28.12 -11.12
N PHE A 344 -0.35 28.22 -11.18
CA PHE A 344 0.47 29.15 -10.39
C PHE A 344 0.99 30.33 -11.24
N SER A 345 0.16 30.87 -12.10
CA SER A 345 0.54 31.99 -13.01
C SER A 345 1.11 33.21 -12.30
N GLY A 346 0.66 33.51 -11.07
CA GLY A 346 1.18 34.62 -10.27
C GLY A 346 2.61 34.39 -9.75
N LEU A 347 3.10 33.15 -9.75
CA LEU A 347 4.48 32.82 -9.35
C LEU A 347 5.44 32.71 -10.54
N GLN A 348 4.98 33.00 -11.76
CA GLN A 348 5.84 33.17 -12.92
C GLN A 348 6.53 34.54 -12.86
N ILE A 349 7.46 34.69 -11.89
CA ILE A 349 8.17 35.94 -11.61
C ILE A 349 9.55 35.86 -12.26
N THR A 350 9.92 36.91 -12.94
CA THR A 350 11.23 37.10 -13.58
C THR A 350 12.06 38.17 -12.88
N ASP A 351 13.37 38.16 -13.11
CA ASP A 351 14.31 39.14 -12.55
C ASP A 351 14.03 40.58 -12.97
N LYS A 352 13.08 40.80 -13.91
CA LYS A 352 12.70 42.11 -14.43
C LYS A 352 11.34 42.64 -13.95
N ASP A 353 10.60 41.79 -13.21
CA ASP A 353 9.26 42.18 -12.79
C ASP A 353 9.32 43.22 -11.67
N PRO A 354 8.61 44.34 -11.80
CA PRO A 354 8.62 45.38 -10.80
C PRO A 354 7.95 44.94 -9.50
N GLY A 355 8.43 45.41 -8.36
CA GLY A 355 7.92 45.07 -7.05
C GLY A 355 8.64 43.90 -6.39
N PHE A 356 9.66 43.35 -7.05
CA PHE A 356 10.53 42.30 -6.51
C PHE A 356 12.00 42.72 -6.56
N GLU A 357 12.74 42.34 -5.54
CA GLU A 357 14.20 42.48 -5.48
C GLU A 357 14.84 41.11 -5.26
N ILE A 358 15.80 40.73 -6.10
CA ILE A 358 16.57 39.52 -5.94
C ILE A 358 17.46 39.65 -4.71
N VAL A 359 17.28 38.83 -3.69
CA VAL A 359 18.14 38.84 -2.47
C VAL A 359 19.08 37.64 -2.44
N LEU A 360 18.77 36.56 -3.17
CA LEU A 360 19.66 35.41 -3.37
C LEU A 360 19.35 34.74 -4.73
N GLN A 361 20.42 34.42 -5.46
CA GLN A 361 20.34 33.76 -6.77
C GLN A 361 21.45 32.72 -6.90
N GLU A 362 21.10 31.55 -7.40
CA GLU A 362 22.04 30.49 -7.76
C GLU A 362 21.45 29.60 -8.86
N GLY A 363 22.09 29.58 -10.02
CA GLY A 363 21.54 28.87 -11.18
C GLY A 363 20.07 29.26 -11.44
N PRO A 364 19.15 28.27 -11.46
CA PRO A 364 17.73 28.53 -11.64
C PRO A 364 17.03 29.03 -10.36
N TYR A 365 17.65 28.85 -9.19
CA TYR A 365 17.03 29.14 -7.90
C TYR A 365 16.97 30.65 -7.61
N ARG A 366 15.85 31.12 -7.08
CA ARG A 366 15.61 32.55 -6.78
C ARG A 366 14.95 32.71 -5.44
N LEU A 367 15.46 33.70 -4.67
CA LEU A 367 14.78 34.29 -3.53
C LEU A 367 14.55 35.76 -3.80
N TYR A 368 13.30 36.17 -3.91
CA TYR A 368 12.92 37.57 -4.06
C TYR A 368 12.40 38.13 -2.76
N ARG A 369 12.68 39.42 -2.50
CA ARG A 369 11.97 40.24 -1.51
C ARG A 369 10.85 40.98 -2.23
N ILE A 370 9.65 41.02 -1.64
CA ILE A 370 8.51 41.79 -2.16
C ILE A 370 8.67 43.21 -1.67
N THR A 371 8.98 44.18 -2.58
CA THR A 371 9.23 45.58 -2.26
C THR A 371 8.03 46.47 -2.49
N ALA A 372 7.04 46.03 -3.27
CA ALA A 372 5.86 46.84 -3.62
C ALA A 372 4.89 47.14 -2.48
N VAL A 373 5.07 46.50 -1.31
CA VAL A 373 4.18 46.59 -0.13
C VAL A 373 4.92 46.93 1.17
N GLU A 374 6.17 47.32 1.06
CA GLU A 374 6.98 47.81 2.20
C GLU A 374 6.48 49.16 2.75
#